data_6f7246b85f5d820d1a765d8eec818d6a
#
_entry.id   6f7246b85f5d820d1a765d8eec818d6a
#
_cell.length_a   1.000
_cell.length_b   1.000
_cell.length_c   1.000
_cell.angle_alpha   90.00
_cell.angle_beta   90.00
_cell.angle_gamma   90.00
#
_symmetry.space_group_name_H-M   'P 1'
#
loop_
_entity.id
_entity.type
_entity.pdbx_description
1 polymer ?
#
loop_
_entity_poly.entity_id
_entity_poly.type
_entity_poly.pdbx_seq_one_letter_code
_entity_poly.pdbx_strand_id
1 'polypeptide(L)'
;MIDAFATPAVCLVDDEEQDYTPILTALNQLYVGCVHFVGNDIATLPAQPFTSLRLIFMDLHLNGTSGKNAASHSANVFRRLVSASSAPVVVVIWSKYADEAMTGADMPTDDQPSEAELFQRTLIEAEPKYEGRLIFVRMHKPKKNETRPEQNTWIAELKGQIQNVLADQNGIKALLDWEQLVRQCSLGVSGRLTDLSKHDAASIDEQLMSMMRSFCIARQEGDLSSVTSTRHLASVLGQLLADELEHCIDSPLGEHGEWLTKAPNTALSADFASKVNTLLLTSELLENSALFLPGTIYQITDTLCFEEAFGCDVSRLVKACFNGKEDDAKWNSWKDKVEPVLIELSPTCDVANNKRTMSTLVAGLLVPADLGKRAQSKDAYKLSKQFVRRPSSQSGQVLPRPVVLVLCAGYKLTLPVHSKPSWLKPNFRTRELQTTDFRDWFASNSSRVGVVAL
;
A
#
# COMPACT_ATOMS: atom_id res chain seq x y z
N MET A 1 24.01 9.43 -3.39
CA MET A 1 24.47 8.24 -4.19
C MET A 1 24.38 6.94 -3.40
N ILE A 2 24.72 6.93 -2.10
CA ILE A 2 24.64 5.72 -1.23
C ILE A 2 23.16 5.28 -1.04
N ASP A 3 22.20 6.19 -1.10
CA ASP A 3 20.77 5.92 -0.96
C ASP A 3 20.18 5.01 -2.06
N ALA A 4 20.92 4.79 -3.14
CA ALA A 4 20.53 3.87 -4.21
C ALA A 4 20.77 2.39 -3.86
N PHE A 5 21.60 2.10 -2.84
CA PHE A 5 21.84 0.73 -2.41
C PHE A 5 20.72 0.24 -1.49
N ALA A 6 20.36 -1.02 -1.65
CA ALA A 6 19.28 -1.64 -0.88
C ALA A 6 19.57 -1.55 0.62
N THR A 7 18.60 -1.04 1.38
CA THR A 7 18.63 -1.04 2.84
C THR A 7 18.37 -2.45 3.39
N PRO A 8 18.89 -2.80 4.60
CA PRO A 8 18.78 -4.15 5.13
C PRO A 8 17.32 -4.54 5.41
N ALA A 9 16.99 -5.81 5.14
CA ALA A 9 15.70 -6.38 5.49
C ALA A 9 15.71 -7.07 6.88
N VAL A 10 16.87 -7.46 7.35
CA VAL A 10 17.07 -8.16 8.63
C VAL A 10 18.05 -7.39 9.50
N CYS A 11 17.73 -7.25 10.77
CA CYS A 11 18.55 -6.60 11.78
C CYS A 11 18.68 -7.49 13.01
N LEU A 12 19.82 -7.44 13.66
CA LEU A 12 20.08 -8.07 14.95
C LEU A 12 20.60 -7.01 15.93
N VAL A 13 20.02 -6.96 17.12
CA VAL A 13 20.43 -6.08 18.21
C VAL A 13 20.77 -6.93 19.42
N ASP A 14 22.03 -6.99 19.76
CA ASP A 14 22.55 -7.74 20.90
C ASP A 14 23.97 -7.26 21.23
N ASP A 15 24.33 -7.11 22.49
CA ASP A 15 25.63 -6.61 22.94
C ASP A 15 26.58 -7.73 23.40
N GLU A 16 26.11 -8.98 23.50
CA GLU A 16 26.96 -10.12 23.91
C GLU A 16 27.42 -10.92 22.67
N GLU A 17 28.72 -10.80 22.31
CA GLU A 17 29.30 -11.45 21.12
C GLU A 17 29.05 -12.95 21.06
N GLN A 18 29.14 -13.62 22.17
CA GLN A 18 28.88 -15.06 22.30
C GLN A 18 27.43 -15.47 21.99
N ASP A 19 26.49 -14.53 22.01
CA ASP A 19 25.07 -14.75 21.74
C ASP A 19 24.69 -14.35 20.31
N TYR A 20 25.20 -13.22 19.81
CA TYR A 20 24.85 -12.77 18.45
C TYR A 20 25.63 -13.48 17.34
N THR A 21 26.88 -13.92 17.57
CA THR A 21 27.70 -14.59 16.56
C THR A 21 27.05 -15.86 15.97
N PRO A 22 26.46 -16.76 16.79
CA PRO A 22 25.75 -17.93 16.25
C PRO A 22 24.53 -17.57 15.39
N ILE A 23 23.78 -16.53 15.75
CA ILE A 23 22.64 -16.06 14.92
C ILE A 23 23.14 -15.53 13.58
N LEU A 24 24.17 -14.67 13.58
CA LEU A 24 24.76 -14.16 12.35
C LEU A 24 25.27 -15.30 11.46
N THR A 25 25.92 -16.31 12.08
CA THR A 25 26.39 -17.49 11.36
C THR A 25 25.22 -18.28 10.76
N ALA A 26 24.15 -18.49 11.53
CA ALA A 26 22.96 -19.19 11.05
C ALA A 26 22.29 -18.43 9.88
N LEU A 27 22.13 -17.10 9.99
CA LEU A 27 21.59 -16.25 8.92
C LEU A 27 22.46 -16.30 7.66
N ASN A 28 23.78 -16.19 7.80
CA ASN A 28 24.72 -16.30 6.68
C ASN A 28 24.62 -17.66 5.96
N GLN A 29 24.49 -18.76 6.73
CA GLN A 29 24.29 -20.11 6.15
C GLN A 29 22.89 -20.25 5.47
N LEU A 30 21.93 -19.41 5.80
CA LEU A 30 20.63 -19.31 5.13
C LEU A 30 20.63 -18.28 3.98
N TYR A 31 21.80 -17.73 3.62
CA TYR A 31 21.96 -16.67 2.62
C TYR A 31 21.15 -15.40 2.91
N VAL A 32 20.94 -15.10 4.19
CA VAL A 32 20.21 -13.92 4.65
C VAL A 32 21.20 -12.86 5.11
N GLY A 33 21.24 -11.74 4.42
CA GLY A 33 22.02 -10.57 4.83
C GLY A 33 21.42 -9.92 6.07
N CYS A 34 22.23 -9.69 7.11
CA CYS A 34 21.81 -9.09 8.37
C CYS A 34 22.75 -7.94 8.75
N VAL A 35 22.19 -6.84 9.24
CA VAL A 35 22.96 -5.78 9.90
C VAL A 35 22.89 -6.00 11.41
N HIS A 36 24.02 -5.85 12.08
CA HIS A 36 24.12 -5.98 13.51
C HIS A 36 24.40 -4.64 14.19
N PHE A 37 23.71 -4.38 15.32
CA PHE A 37 23.93 -3.26 16.21
C PHE A 37 24.08 -3.74 17.65
N VAL A 38 25.07 -3.20 18.36
CA VAL A 38 25.28 -3.50 19.77
C VAL A 38 24.15 -2.93 20.64
N GLY A 39 23.57 -1.79 20.25
CA GLY A 39 22.41 -1.21 20.93
C GLY A 39 22.71 -0.52 22.28
N ASN A 40 23.96 -0.52 22.74
CA ASN A 40 24.35 0.04 24.05
C ASN A 40 24.33 1.56 24.06
N ASP A 41 24.64 2.21 22.92
CA ASP A 41 24.63 3.65 22.76
C ASP A 41 23.77 4.04 21.57
N ILE A 42 22.68 4.75 21.85
CA ILE A 42 21.73 5.24 20.83
C ILE A 42 22.42 6.19 19.83
N ALA A 43 23.50 6.87 20.23
CA ALA A 43 24.23 7.77 19.34
C ALA A 43 24.98 7.02 18.22
N THR A 44 25.27 5.74 18.38
CA THR A 44 25.93 4.89 17.37
C THR A 44 24.93 4.31 16.34
N LEU A 45 23.64 4.45 16.60
CA LEU A 45 22.58 3.97 15.71
C LEU A 45 22.35 4.92 14.53
N PRO A 46 21.73 4.44 13.43
CA PRO A 46 21.43 5.27 12.28
C PRO A 46 20.65 6.54 12.62
N ALA A 47 20.96 7.64 11.93
CA ALA A 47 20.27 8.91 12.15
C ALA A 47 18.78 8.86 11.74
N GLN A 48 18.45 8.00 10.77
CA GLN A 48 17.08 7.76 10.30
C GLN A 48 16.76 6.26 10.42
N PRO A 49 15.55 5.89 10.84
CA PRO A 49 15.14 4.49 10.93
C PRO A 49 14.99 3.88 9.53
N PHE A 50 15.29 2.59 9.43
CA PHE A 50 15.11 1.83 8.19
C PHE A 50 13.63 1.62 7.88
N THR A 51 13.24 1.85 6.64
CA THR A 51 11.87 1.58 6.14
C THR A 51 11.74 0.16 5.57
N SER A 52 12.86 -0.52 5.31
CA SER A 52 12.92 -1.83 4.65
C SER A 52 12.98 -3.01 5.59
N LEU A 53 13.15 -2.80 6.90
CA LEU A 53 13.23 -3.90 7.85
C LEU A 53 11.94 -4.72 7.87
N ARG A 54 12.11 -6.05 7.83
CA ARG A 54 11.03 -7.04 7.92
C ARG A 54 11.21 -8.02 9.07
N LEU A 55 12.46 -8.18 9.54
CA LEU A 55 12.81 -9.06 10.64
C LEU A 55 13.83 -8.37 11.53
N ILE A 56 13.57 -8.34 12.82
CA ILE A 56 14.53 -7.85 13.82
C ILE A 56 14.63 -8.83 14.97
N PHE A 57 15.85 -9.26 15.29
CA PHE A 57 16.16 -9.96 16.51
C PHE A 57 16.55 -8.93 17.57
N MET A 58 15.88 -8.97 18.71
CA MET A 58 16.00 -7.94 19.73
C MET A 58 16.31 -8.55 21.09
N ASP A 59 17.51 -8.31 21.60
CA ASP A 59 17.80 -8.54 23.02
C ASP A 59 17.15 -7.44 23.87
N LEU A 60 16.52 -7.84 24.95
CA LEU A 60 15.90 -6.91 25.91
C LEU A 60 16.87 -6.42 26.99
N HIS A 61 17.97 -7.12 27.21
CA HIS A 61 18.93 -6.84 28.28
C HIS A 61 20.20 -6.11 27.82
N LEU A 62 20.03 -5.16 26.93
CA LEU A 62 21.15 -4.34 26.47
C LEU A 62 21.79 -3.56 27.63
N ASN A 63 23.12 -3.48 27.64
CA ASN A 63 23.87 -2.75 28.67
C ASN A 63 23.70 -3.31 30.12
N GLY A 64 23.31 -4.57 30.27
CA GLY A 64 23.03 -5.17 31.57
C GLY A 64 21.86 -4.52 32.33
N THR A 65 20.97 -3.80 31.61
CA THR A 65 19.76 -3.24 32.18
C THR A 65 18.73 -4.33 32.42
N SER A 66 17.78 -4.11 33.33
CA SER A 66 16.69 -5.04 33.62
C SER A 66 15.37 -4.31 33.88
N GLY A 67 14.30 -5.05 33.80
CA GLY A 67 12.98 -4.56 34.15
C GLY A 67 12.49 -3.39 33.27
N LYS A 68 11.82 -2.40 33.87
CA LYS A 68 11.26 -1.24 33.14
C LYS A 68 12.32 -0.44 32.39
N ASN A 69 13.54 -0.35 32.92
CA ASN A 69 14.65 0.36 32.27
C ASN A 69 15.12 -0.39 31.02
N ALA A 70 15.19 -1.71 31.07
CA ALA A 70 15.49 -2.54 29.90
C ALA A 70 14.43 -2.38 28.81
N ALA A 71 13.14 -2.50 29.15
CA ALA A 71 12.04 -2.31 28.21
C ALA A 71 12.05 -0.92 27.55
N SER A 72 12.28 0.14 28.34
CA SER A 72 12.35 1.52 27.82
C SER A 72 13.58 1.73 26.92
N HIS A 73 14.72 1.21 27.28
CA HIS A 73 15.95 1.31 26.48
C HIS A 73 15.78 0.56 25.16
N SER A 74 15.34 -0.70 25.20
CA SER A 74 15.12 -1.52 24.00
C SER A 74 14.05 -0.94 23.09
N ALA A 75 12.97 -0.34 23.64
CA ALA A 75 11.97 0.38 22.85
C ALA A 75 12.56 1.61 22.13
N ASN A 76 13.47 2.36 22.79
CA ASN A 76 14.14 3.49 22.16
C ASN A 76 15.11 3.05 21.06
N VAL A 77 15.88 1.97 21.28
CA VAL A 77 16.74 1.36 20.26
C VAL A 77 15.89 0.90 19.07
N PHE A 78 14.79 0.20 19.31
CA PHE A 78 13.88 -0.27 18.28
C PHE A 78 13.35 0.89 17.43
N ARG A 79 12.83 1.95 18.06
CA ARG A 79 12.30 3.15 17.35
C ARG A 79 13.36 3.87 16.53
N ARG A 80 14.62 3.76 16.90
CA ARG A 80 15.73 4.32 16.15
C ARG A 80 16.09 3.49 14.92
N LEU A 81 15.80 2.19 14.93
CA LEU A 81 16.11 1.27 13.83
C LEU A 81 14.95 1.03 12.89
N VAL A 82 13.72 0.90 13.42
CA VAL A 82 12.53 0.50 12.67
C VAL A 82 11.62 1.70 12.44
N SER A 83 11.32 2.00 11.20
CA SER A 83 10.35 3.04 10.88
C SER A 83 8.92 2.61 11.22
N ALA A 84 8.12 3.49 11.80
CA ALA A 84 6.70 3.24 12.03
C ALA A 84 5.89 3.10 10.72
N SER A 85 6.46 3.46 9.56
CA SER A 85 5.88 3.21 8.24
C SER A 85 6.23 1.82 7.69
N SER A 86 7.21 1.11 8.29
CA SER A 86 7.52 -0.28 7.93
C SER A 86 6.38 -1.18 8.39
N ALA A 87 5.90 -2.07 7.52
CA ALA A 87 4.89 -3.06 7.88
C ALA A 87 4.82 -4.17 6.81
N PRO A 88 4.60 -5.40 7.20
CA PRO A 88 4.74 -5.94 8.56
C PRO A 88 6.21 -6.10 8.97
N VAL A 89 6.49 -6.04 10.28
CA VAL A 89 7.81 -6.33 10.82
C VAL A 89 7.68 -7.44 11.88
N VAL A 90 8.46 -8.49 11.72
CA VAL A 90 8.56 -9.58 12.69
C VAL A 90 9.64 -9.20 13.71
N VAL A 91 9.25 -9.16 14.97
CA VAL A 91 10.12 -8.85 16.10
C VAL A 91 10.38 -10.14 16.86
N VAL A 92 11.56 -10.71 16.66
CA VAL A 92 12.00 -11.87 17.42
C VAL A 92 12.61 -11.39 18.73
N ILE A 93 11.90 -11.63 19.81
CA ILE A 93 12.42 -11.37 21.15
C ILE A 93 13.44 -12.47 21.46
N TRP A 94 14.71 -12.07 21.43
CA TRP A 94 15.87 -12.89 21.67
C TRP A 94 16.47 -12.52 23.03
N SER A 95 15.85 -13.01 24.12
CA SER A 95 16.26 -12.65 25.49
C SER A 95 16.26 -13.85 26.40
N LYS A 96 17.22 -13.88 27.33
CA LYS A 96 17.38 -14.92 28.36
C LYS A 96 16.21 -14.97 29.34
N TYR A 97 15.47 -13.88 29.46
CA TYR A 97 14.43 -13.66 30.50
C TYR A 97 13.07 -13.27 29.91
N ALA A 98 12.87 -13.48 28.60
CA ALA A 98 11.68 -13.03 27.90
C ALA A 98 10.35 -13.48 28.53
N ASP A 99 10.36 -14.66 29.16
CA ASP A 99 9.17 -15.28 29.79
C ASP A 99 9.12 -15.11 31.31
N GLU A 100 10.15 -14.50 31.92
CA GLU A 100 10.15 -14.30 33.37
C GLU A 100 9.23 -13.16 33.76
N ALA A 101 8.38 -13.42 34.80
CA ALA A 101 7.60 -12.38 35.43
C ALA A 101 8.52 -11.38 36.14
N MET A 102 8.23 -10.10 36.02
CA MET A 102 9.01 -9.06 36.65
C MET A 102 8.82 -9.12 38.18
N THR A 103 9.88 -9.46 38.89
CA THR A 103 9.91 -9.38 40.34
C THR A 103 10.16 -7.95 40.79
N GLY A 104 9.14 -7.23 41.21
CA GLY A 104 9.22 -5.90 41.82
C GLY A 104 8.33 -5.84 43.05
N ALA A 105 8.82 -5.19 44.13
CA ALA A 105 8.19 -5.20 45.45
C ALA A 105 6.79 -4.59 45.56
N ASP A 106 6.23 -3.99 44.50
CA ASP A 106 5.04 -3.13 44.55
C ASP A 106 3.85 -3.61 43.70
N MET A 107 3.86 -4.85 43.18
CA MET A 107 2.72 -5.36 42.40
C MET A 107 2.21 -6.73 42.89
N PRO A 108 0.87 -7.02 42.81
CA PRO A 108 0.34 -8.35 43.11
C PRO A 108 0.94 -9.40 42.16
N THR A 109 1.27 -10.56 42.69
CA THR A 109 2.05 -11.63 42.02
C THR A 109 1.36 -12.29 40.81
N ASP A 110 0.07 -12.18 40.68
CA ASP A 110 -0.71 -12.87 39.62
C ASP A 110 -0.92 -12.05 38.32
N ASP A 111 -0.55 -10.77 38.30
CA ASP A 111 -0.78 -9.86 37.16
C ASP A 111 0.52 -9.21 36.62
N GLN A 112 1.67 -9.78 36.91
CA GLN A 112 2.93 -9.17 36.47
C GLN A 112 3.22 -9.55 35.00
N PRO A 113 3.37 -8.54 34.10
CA PRO A 113 3.72 -8.81 32.71
C PRO A 113 5.12 -9.42 32.63
N SER A 114 5.33 -10.32 31.68
CA SER A 114 6.66 -10.76 31.28
C SER A 114 7.46 -9.59 30.70
N GLU A 115 8.80 -9.70 30.68
CA GLU A 115 9.64 -8.65 30.06
C GLU A 115 9.29 -8.40 28.60
N ALA A 116 8.94 -9.46 27.87
CA ALA A 116 8.49 -9.35 26.49
C ALA A 116 7.18 -8.55 26.37
N GLU A 117 6.21 -8.78 27.24
CA GLU A 117 4.94 -8.03 27.26
C GLU A 117 5.16 -6.57 27.69
N LEU A 118 6.05 -6.32 28.62
CA LEU A 118 6.38 -4.97 29.03
C LEU A 118 7.07 -4.20 27.90
N PHE A 119 8.01 -4.81 27.19
CA PHE A 119 8.65 -4.21 26.03
C PHE A 119 7.60 -3.88 24.94
N GLN A 120 6.73 -4.82 24.60
CA GLN A 120 5.68 -4.63 23.61
C GLN A 120 4.76 -3.47 23.99
N ARG A 121 4.29 -3.43 25.25
CA ARG A 121 3.44 -2.35 25.77
C ARG A 121 4.15 -1.00 25.72
N THR A 122 5.38 -0.92 26.22
CA THR A 122 6.19 0.30 26.22
C THR A 122 6.41 0.84 24.81
N LEU A 123 6.66 -0.06 23.84
CA LEU A 123 6.89 0.30 22.46
C LEU A 123 5.63 0.89 21.80
N ILE A 124 4.47 0.26 21.99
CA ILE A 124 3.18 0.71 21.41
C ILE A 124 2.72 2.01 22.09
N GLU A 125 2.88 2.14 23.40
CA GLU A 125 2.58 3.38 24.12
C GLU A 125 3.44 4.57 23.65
N ALA A 126 4.73 4.31 23.38
CA ALA A 126 5.66 5.33 22.88
C ALA A 126 5.39 5.73 21.43
N GLU A 127 4.91 4.83 20.59
CA GLU A 127 4.58 5.08 19.18
C GLU A 127 3.36 4.23 18.74
N PRO A 128 2.14 4.76 18.89
CA PRO A 128 0.90 4.02 18.59
C PRO A 128 0.78 3.55 17.12
N LYS A 129 1.56 4.13 16.20
CA LYS A 129 1.57 3.69 14.79
C LYS A 129 2.11 2.27 14.59
N TYR A 130 2.79 1.71 15.57
CA TYR A 130 3.24 0.31 15.53
C TYR A 130 2.11 -0.69 15.78
N GLU A 131 1.01 -0.27 16.36
CA GLU A 131 -0.12 -1.16 16.64
C GLU A 131 -0.63 -1.83 15.36
N GLY A 132 -0.76 -3.17 15.41
CA GLY A 132 -1.18 -3.98 14.26
C GLY A 132 -0.14 -4.13 13.13
N ARG A 133 1.08 -3.57 13.29
CA ARG A 133 2.16 -3.65 12.30
C ARG A 133 3.32 -4.54 12.72
N LEU A 134 3.42 -4.85 14.00
CA LEU A 134 4.48 -5.68 14.56
C LEU A 134 3.93 -7.04 14.96
N ILE A 135 4.73 -8.07 14.69
CA ILE A 135 4.46 -9.45 15.06
C ILE A 135 5.56 -9.89 15.98
N PHE A 136 5.21 -10.16 17.22
CA PHE A 136 6.16 -10.57 18.23
C PHE A 136 6.25 -12.10 18.27
N VAL A 137 7.47 -12.61 18.10
CA VAL A 137 7.82 -14.03 18.22
C VAL A 137 8.93 -14.17 19.26
N ARG A 138 8.87 -15.22 20.06
CA ARG A 138 9.90 -15.48 21.08
C ARG A 138 10.84 -16.57 20.58
N MET A 139 12.14 -16.33 20.75
CA MET A 139 13.20 -17.31 20.53
C MET A 139 14.01 -17.49 21.80
N HIS A 140 14.28 -18.74 22.16
CA HIS A 140 15.03 -19.03 23.37
C HIS A 140 16.50 -18.63 23.22
N LYS A 141 17.00 -17.85 24.20
CA LYS A 141 18.42 -17.50 24.39
C LYS A 141 18.95 -18.22 25.63
N PRO A 142 19.99 -19.04 25.54
CA PRO A 142 20.51 -19.77 26.69
C PRO A 142 20.97 -18.84 27.80
N LYS A 143 20.62 -19.16 29.06
CA LYS A 143 21.07 -18.42 30.26
C LYS A 143 22.55 -18.70 30.55
N LYS A 144 23.21 -17.82 31.34
CA LYS A 144 24.62 -17.99 31.70
C LYS A 144 24.91 -19.29 32.43
N ASN A 145 23.94 -19.82 33.17
CA ASN A 145 24.04 -21.08 33.92
C ASN A 145 23.57 -22.32 33.14
N GLU A 146 23.09 -22.15 31.97
CA GLU A 146 22.70 -23.25 31.06
C GLU A 146 23.92 -23.73 30.29
N THR A 147 24.06 -25.05 30.14
CA THR A 147 25.08 -25.62 29.26
C THR A 147 24.76 -25.29 27.83
N ARG A 148 25.61 -24.51 27.20
CA ARG A 148 25.43 -24.20 25.77
C ARG A 148 25.66 -25.45 24.94
N PRO A 149 24.82 -25.71 23.90
CA PRO A 149 25.10 -26.77 22.95
C PRO A 149 26.45 -26.56 22.26
N GLU A 150 27.02 -27.63 21.72
CA GLU A 150 28.18 -27.50 20.83
C GLU A 150 27.82 -26.50 19.69
N GLN A 151 28.77 -25.65 19.32
CA GLN A 151 28.53 -24.52 18.42
C GLN A 151 27.82 -24.92 17.11
N ASN A 152 28.24 -26.04 16.48
CA ASN A 152 27.63 -26.50 15.24
C ASN A 152 26.19 -26.98 15.46
N THR A 153 25.91 -27.65 16.56
CA THR A 153 24.58 -28.12 16.96
C THR A 153 23.67 -26.90 17.20
N TRP A 154 24.17 -25.92 17.94
CA TRP A 154 23.41 -24.70 18.23
C TRP A 154 23.07 -23.90 16.94
N ILE A 155 24.04 -23.72 16.03
CA ILE A 155 23.80 -23.07 14.73
C ILE A 155 22.72 -23.82 13.94
N ALA A 156 22.75 -25.16 13.93
CA ALA A 156 21.74 -25.96 13.26
C ALA A 156 20.33 -25.78 13.87
N GLU A 157 20.23 -25.74 15.20
CA GLU A 157 19.00 -25.46 15.93
C GLU A 157 18.46 -24.06 15.63
N LEU A 158 19.34 -23.04 15.68
CA LEU A 158 18.97 -21.65 15.34
C LEU A 158 18.46 -21.51 13.90
N LYS A 159 19.11 -22.21 12.94
CA LYS A 159 18.59 -22.24 11.54
C LYS A 159 17.17 -22.78 11.49
N GLY A 160 16.91 -23.91 12.18
CA GLY A 160 15.57 -24.48 12.25
C GLY A 160 14.56 -23.52 12.91
N GLN A 161 14.92 -22.85 13.99
CA GLN A 161 14.07 -21.86 14.67
C GLN A 161 13.80 -20.65 13.77
N ILE A 162 14.82 -20.09 13.10
CA ILE A 162 14.67 -18.95 12.17
C ILE A 162 13.76 -19.32 11.01
N GLN A 163 13.93 -20.49 10.41
CA GLN A 163 13.06 -20.96 9.32
C GLN A 163 11.61 -21.13 9.76
N ASN A 164 11.39 -21.47 11.02
CA ASN A 164 10.07 -21.68 11.59
C ASN A 164 9.43 -20.43 12.23
N VAL A 165 10.17 -19.31 12.32
CA VAL A 165 9.65 -18.05 12.89
C VAL A 165 8.32 -17.62 12.24
N LEU A 166 8.13 -17.92 10.97
CA LEU A 166 6.93 -17.58 10.20
C LEU A 166 6.04 -18.80 9.90
N ALA A 167 6.29 -19.97 10.51
CA ALA A 167 5.57 -21.20 10.16
C ALA A 167 4.04 -21.05 10.30
N ASP A 168 3.57 -20.32 11.31
CA ASP A 168 2.15 -20.10 11.59
C ASP A 168 1.64 -18.75 11.06
N GLN A 169 2.48 -17.97 10.37
CA GLN A 169 2.17 -16.62 9.89
C GLN A 169 1.99 -16.58 8.36
N ASN A 170 1.11 -17.44 7.82
CA ASN A 170 0.95 -17.63 6.38
C ASN A 170 0.69 -16.34 5.59
N GLY A 171 -0.13 -15.42 6.11
CA GLY A 171 -0.43 -14.15 5.43
C GLY A 171 0.78 -13.23 5.31
N ILE A 172 1.66 -13.23 6.33
CA ILE A 172 2.87 -12.43 6.35
C ILE A 172 3.92 -13.05 5.45
N LYS A 173 4.09 -14.37 5.53
CA LYS A 173 4.95 -15.11 4.62
C LYS A 173 4.59 -14.81 3.17
N ALA A 174 3.31 -14.83 2.83
CA ALA A 174 2.83 -14.50 1.49
C ALA A 174 3.23 -13.08 1.03
N LEU A 175 3.14 -12.08 1.93
CA LEU A 175 3.58 -10.72 1.61
C LEU A 175 5.10 -10.64 1.41
N LEU A 176 5.88 -11.32 2.24
CA LEU A 176 7.35 -11.35 2.12
C LEU A 176 7.79 -12.09 0.85
N ASP A 177 7.17 -13.21 0.54
CA ASP A 177 7.41 -13.96 -0.70
C ASP A 177 7.09 -13.10 -1.93
N TRP A 178 5.98 -12.34 -1.90
CA TRP A 178 5.63 -11.40 -2.96
C TRP A 178 6.66 -10.25 -3.08
N GLU A 179 7.11 -9.64 -1.98
CA GLU A 179 8.15 -8.61 -2.00
C GLU A 179 9.45 -9.14 -2.60
N GLN A 180 9.82 -10.38 -2.25
CA GLN A 180 11.00 -11.04 -2.81
C GLN A 180 10.86 -11.28 -4.31
N LEU A 181 9.69 -11.74 -4.77
CA LEU A 181 9.40 -11.94 -6.19
C LEU A 181 9.52 -10.63 -6.96
N VAL A 182 8.90 -9.55 -6.49
CA VAL A 182 9.01 -8.22 -7.11
C VAL A 182 10.46 -7.77 -7.21
N ARG A 183 11.25 -8.00 -6.16
CA ARG A 183 12.67 -7.66 -6.15
C ARG A 183 13.47 -8.48 -7.18
N GLN A 184 13.21 -9.78 -7.26
CA GLN A 184 13.86 -10.65 -8.25
C GLN A 184 13.52 -10.24 -9.68
N CYS A 185 12.25 -9.98 -9.98
CA CYS A 185 11.81 -9.50 -11.29
C CYS A 185 12.44 -8.14 -11.63
N SER A 186 12.53 -7.21 -10.67
CA SER A 186 13.19 -5.92 -10.86
C SER A 186 14.68 -6.05 -11.19
N LEU A 187 15.39 -6.98 -10.51
CA LEU A 187 16.79 -7.29 -10.80
C LEU A 187 16.93 -7.96 -12.19
N GLY A 188 15.99 -8.82 -12.57
CA GLY A 188 15.93 -9.44 -13.89
C GLY A 188 15.78 -8.41 -15.01
N VAL A 189 14.84 -7.45 -14.86
CA VAL A 189 14.68 -6.34 -15.79
C VAL A 189 15.96 -5.52 -15.89
N SER A 190 16.55 -5.13 -14.75
CA SER A 190 17.79 -4.33 -14.72
C SER A 190 18.95 -5.08 -15.38
N GLY A 191 19.08 -6.37 -15.14
CA GLY A 191 20.09 -7.25 -15.77
C GLY A 191 19.96 -7.28 -17.30
N ARG A 192 18.74 -7.48 -17.82
CA ARG A 192 18.47 -7.46 -19.28
C ARG A 192 18.77 -6.12 -19.92
N LEU A 193 18.40 -5.01 -19.27
CA LEU A 193 18.74 -3.66 -19.76
C LEU A 193 20.27 -3.47 -19.81
N THR A 194 20.98 -3.96 -18.79
CA THR A 194 22.45 -3.92 -18.74
C THR A 194 23.06 -4.80 -19.83
N ASP A 195 22.51 -5.98 -20.09
CA ASP A 195 23.00 -6.87 -21.15
C ASP A 195 22.80 -6.25 -22.55
N LEU A 196 21.68 -5.60 -22.80
CA LEU A 196 21.45 -4.85 -24.04
C LEU A 196 22.46 -3.70 -24.23
N SER A 197 22.94 -3.10 -23.16
CA SER A 197 23.91 -2.01 -23.22
C SER A 197 25.36 -2.42 -23.48
N LYS A 198 25.68 -3.72 -23.66
CA LYS A 198 27.04 -4.23 -23.87
C LYS A 198 27.48 -4.26 -25.34
N HIS A 199 26.62 -3.91 -26.28
CA HIS A 199 26.85 -4.16 -27.71
C HIS A 199 27.63 -3.11 -28.48
N ASP A 200 27.94 -1.95 -27.88
CA ASP A 200 28.67 -0.88 -28.56
C ASP A 200 29.93 -0.44 -27.79
N ALA A 201 30.81 0.33 -28.46
CA ALA A 201 32.08 0.82 -27.91
C ALA A 201 31.93 1.91 -26.83
N ALA A 202 30.71 2.42 -26.58
CA ALA A 202 30.44 3.40 -25.55
C ALA A 202 30.39 2.73 -24.15
N SER A 203 30.54 3.53 -23.09
CA SER A 203 30.41 2.99 -21.72
C SER A 203 29.01 2.44 -21.46
N ILE A 204 28.90 1.47 -20.56
CA ILE A 204 27.58 0.90 -20.12
C ILE A 204 26.66 2.03 -19.65
N ASP A 205 27.19 3.02 -18.92
CA ASP A 205 26.41 4.14 -18.39
C ASP A 205 25.83 5.01 -19.53
N GLU A 206 26.63 5.35 -20.52
CA GLU A 206 26.18 6.15 -21.70
C GLU A 206 25.10 5.41 -22.48
N GLN A 207 25.23 4.09 -22.63
CA GLN A 207 24.27 3.27 -23.34
C GLN A 207 22.94 3.13 -22.57
N LEU A 208 23.00 2.88 -21.26
CA LEU A 208 21.83 2.87 -20.40
C LEU A 208 21.11 4.22 -20.44
N MET A 209 21.84 5.34 -20.33
CA MET A 209 21.27 6.69 -20.43
C MET A 209 20.60 6.93 -21.78
N SER A 210 21.23 6.53 -22.88
CA SER A 210 20.67 6.63 -24.23
C SER A 210 19.39 5.81 -24.38
N MET A 211 19.37 4.57 -23.85
CA MET A 211 18.19 3.69 -23.84
C MET A 211 17.06 4.30 -23.02
N MET A 212 17.33 4.74 -21.78
CA MET A 212 16.34 5.37 -20.91
C MET A 212 15.76 6.65 -21.55
N ARG A 213 16.61 7.45 -22.21
CA ARG A 213 16.16 8.62 -22.98
C ARG A 213 15.24 8.20 -24.12
N SER A 214 15.59 7.15 -24.85
CA SER A 214 14.76 6.63 -25.94
C SER A 214 13.39 6.14 -25.45
N PHE A 215 13.31 5.50 -24.30
CA PHE A 215 12.04 5.13 -23.67
C PHE A 215 11.18 6.35 -23.33
N CYS A 216 11.78 7.43 -22.85
CA CYS A 216 11.07 8.66 -22.58
C CYS A 216 10.55 9.30 -23.87
N ILE A 217 11.37 9.37 -24.92
CA ILE A 217 11.02 9.97 -26.21
C ILE A 217 9.90 9.17 -26.90
N ALA A 218 9.97 7.85 -26.88
CA ALA A 218 8.96 6.98 -27.49
C ALA A 218 7.53 7.22 -26.94
N ARG A 219 7.43 7.78 -25.73
CA ARG A 219 6.13 8.12 -25.08
C ARG A 219 5.75 9.59 -25.16
N GLN A 220 6.65 10.46 -25.62
CA GLN A 220 6.42 11.90 -25.65
C GLN A 220 6.82 12.49 -26.99
N GLU A 221 5.88 13.14 -27.68
CA GLU A 221 6.20 14.05 -28.78
C GLU A 221 6.59 15.41 -28.16
N GLY A 222 7.87 15.77 -28.15
CA GLY A 222 8.34 17.08 -27.69
C GLY A 222 9.55 17.05 -26.73
N ASP A 223 9.91 18.21 -26.21
CA ASP A 223 11.07 18.40 -25.34
C ASP A 223 10.91 17.70 -23.97
N LEU A 224 11.96 16.97 -23.58
CA LEU A 224 12.02 16.27 -22.31
C LEU A 224 12.29 17.27 -21.15
N SER A 225 11.25 17.59 -20.40
CA SER A 225 11.45 18.21 -19.08
C SER A 225 11.85 17.13 -18.06
N SER A 226 12.66 17.48 -17.06
CA SER A 226 13.16 16.52 -16.05
C SER A 226 12.05 15.77 -15.31
N VAL A 227 10.96 16.46 -14.94
CA VAL A 227 9.82 15.85 -14.21
C VAL A 227 9.02 14.90 -15.10
N THR A 228 8.80 15.28 -16.34
CA THR A 228 8.05 14.44 -17.32
C THR A 228 8.86 13.20 -17.69
N SER A 229 10.16 13.34 -17.87
CA SER A 229 11.08 12.23 -18.18
C SER A 229 11.08 11.16 -17.08
N THR A 230 11.18 11.55 -15.83
CA THR A 230 11.16 10.59 -14.69
C THR A 230 9.85 9.80 -14.64
N ARG A 231 8.71 10.47 -14.89
CA ARG A 231 7.40 9.81 -14.90
C ARG A 231 7.28 8.82 -16.07
N HIS A 232 7.74 9.18 -17.26
CA HIS A 232 7.68 8.31 -18.43
C HIS A 232 8.61 7.10 -18.26
N LEU A 233 9.82 7.31 -17.76
CA LEU A 233 10.75 6.23 -17.46
C LEU A 233 10.15 5.26 -16.44
N ALA A 234 9.64 5.76 -15.32
CA ALA A 234 8.99 4.95 -14.30
C ALA A 234 7.79 4.15 -14.86
N SER A 235 7.04 4.74 -15.79
CA SER A 235 5.92 4.05 -16.44
C SER A 235 6.39 2.92 -17.38
N VAL A 236 7.48 3.09 -18.13
CA VAL A 236 8.03 2.05 -19.01
C VAL A 236 8.64 0.92 -18.18
N LEU A 237 9.47 1.27 -17.18
CA LEU A 237 10.07 0.27 -16.29
C LEU A 237 9.01 -0.49 -15.48
N GLY A 238 7.92 0.19 -15.09
CA GLY A 238 6.78 -0.43 -14.42
C GLY A 238 6.04 -1.43 -15.31
N GLN A 239 5.93 -1.18 -16.62
CA GLN A 239 5.36 -2.16 -17.55
C GLN A 239 6.27 -3.36 -17.72
N LEU A 240 7.57 -3.15 -17.93
CA LEU A 240 8.54 -4.24 -18.03
C LEU A 240 8.55 -5.11 -16.77
N LEU A 241 8.41 -4.49 -15.59
CA LEU A 241 8.30 -5.21 -14.33
C LEU A 241 6.98 -6.02 -14.25
N ALA A 242 5.87 -5.45 -14.72
CA ALA A 242 4.59 -6.16 -14.73
C ALA A 242 4.63 -7.39 -15.65
N ASP A 243 5.17 -7.24 -16.85
CA ASP A 243 5.36 -8.35 -17.81
C ASP A 243 6.28 -9.44 -17.23
N GLU A 244 7.35 -9.03 -16.52
CA GLU A 244 8.26 -9.98 -15.87
C GLU A 244 7.59 -10.72 -14.71
N LEU A 245 6.77 -10.02 -13.92
CA LEU A 245 6.00 -10.63 -12.84
C LEU A 245 5.03 -11.69 -13.39
N GLU A 246 4.30 -11.40 -14.46
CA GLU A 246 3.41 -12.36 -15.11
C GLU A 246 4.19 -13.61 -15.59
N HIS A 247 5.34 -13.39 -16.23
CA HIS A 247 6.20 -14.50 -16.66
C HIS A 247 6.72 -15.35 -15.49
N CYS A 248 7.09 -14.73 -14.38
CA CYS A 248 7.56 -15.42 -13.18
C CYS A 248 6.46 -16.21 -12.47
N ILE A 249 5.20 -15.75 -12.51
CA ILE A 249 4.06 -16.47 -11.92
C ILE A 249 3.76 -17.76 -12.68
N ASP A 250 3.92 -17.74 -14.00
CA ASP A 250 3.72 -18.92 -14.86
C ASP A 250 4.87 -19.95 -14.76
N SER A 251 5.99 -19.57 -14.15
CA SER A 251 7.09 -20.48 -13.88
C SER A 251 6.81 -21.29 -12.60
N PRO A 252 7.39 -22.51 -12.40
CA PRO A 252 7.11 -23.36 -11.24
C PRO A 252 7.65 -22.84 -9.89
N LEU A 253 7.68 -21.52 -9.68
CA LEU A 253 7.64 -20.91 -8.34
C LEU A 253 6.38 -21.33 -7.56
N GLY A 254 5.59 -22.23 -8.16
CA GLY A 254 4.25 -22.67 -7.76
C GLY A 254 4.13 -23.52 -6.49
N GLU A 255 5.20 -23.80 -5.76
CA GLU A 255 5.10 -24.40 -4.42
C GLU A 255 4.64 -23.39 -3.35
N HIS A 256 4.59 -22.09 -3.68
CA HIS A 256 4.22 -21.02 -2.73
C HIS A 256 2.71 -20.79 -2.59
N GLY A 257 1.87 -21.44 -3.38
CA GLY A 257 0.40 -21.28 -3.32
C GLY A 257 -0.32 -22.03 -2.19
N GLU A 258 0.35 -22.90 -1.45
CA GLU A 258 -0.27 -23.68 -0.37
C GLU A 258 -0.88 -22.83 0.75
N TRP A 259 -0.36 -21.63 0.99
CA TRP A 259 -0.90 -20.72 2.00
C TRP A 259 -2.32 -20.25 1.68
N LEU A 260 -2.71 -20.14 0.40
CA LEU A 260 -4.10 -19.83 0.01
C LEU A 260 -5.07 -20.94 0.43
N THR A 261 -4.66 -22.19 0.38
CA THR A 261 -5.50 -23.33 0.79
C THR A 261 -5.69 -23.38 2.30
N LYS A 262 -4.78 -22.78 3.06
CA LYS A 262 -4.83 -22.66 4.52
C LYS A 262 -5.58 -21.41 4.99
N ALA A 263 -5.94 -20.51 4.06
CA ALA A 263 -6.70 -19.32 4.41
C ALA A 263 -8.08 -19.69 4.95
N PRO A 264 -8.55 -19.07 6.05
CA PRO A 264 -9.89 -19.32 6.55
C PRO A 264 -10.92 -18.94 5.48
N ASN A 265 -11.82 -19.88 5.16
CA ASN A 265 -12.91 -19.66 4.20
C ASN A 265 -14.04 -18.83 4.85
N THR A 266 -13.70 -17.72 5.46
CA THR A 266 -14.63 -16.79 6.09
C THR A 266 -14.81 -15.56 5.19
N ALA A 267 -16.06 -15.23 4.89
CA ALA A 267 -16.36 -14.00 4.17
C ALA A 267 -15.87 -12.80 4.97
N LEU A 268 -15.19 -11.86 4.30
CA LEU A 268 -14.77 -10.61 4.91
C LEU A 268 -16.01 -9.84 5.41
N SER A 269 -15.91 -9.20 6.57
CA SER A 269 -16.94 -8.27 7.00
C SER A 269 -17.11 -7.15 5.96
N ALA A 270 -18.32 -6.59 5.84
CA ALA A 270 -18.62 -5.55 4.88
C ALA A 270 -17.70 -4.31 5.06
N ASP A 271 -17.37 -3.97 6.30
CA ASP A 271 -16.43 -2.87 6.62
C ASP A 271 -15.02 -3.19 6.13
N PHE A 272 -14.52 -4.39 6.42
CA PHE A 272 -13.18 -4.80 5.98
C PHE A 272 -13.09 -4.92 4.46
N ALA A 273 -14.10 -5.52 3.82
CA ALA A 273 -14.19 -5.58 2.35
C ALA A 273 -14.17 -4.18 1.72
N SER A 274 -14.84 -3.20 2.34
CA SER A 274 -14.82 -1.80 1.86
C SER A 274 -13.44 -1.16 1.96
N LYS A 275 -12.69 -1.44 3.03
CA LYS A 275 -11.30 -0.96 3.19
C LYS A 275 -10.36 -1.59 2.15
N VAL A 276 -10.49 -2.89 1.90
CA VAL A 276 -9.75 -3.59 0.84
C VAL A 276 -10.09 -3.01 -0.54
N ASN A 277 -11.36 -2.81 -0.84
CA ASN A 277 -11.78 -2.20 -2.10
C ASN A 277 -11.25 -0.76 -2.25
N THR A 278 -11.14 0.02 -1.15
CA THR A 278 -10.53 1.35 -1.21
C THR A 278 -9.10 1.26 -1.72
N LEU A 279 -8.32 0.33 -1.18
CA LEU A 279 -6.95 0.11 -1.62
C LEU A 279 -6.87 -0.33 -3.10
N LEU A 280 -7.76 -1.22 -3.52
CA LEU A 280 -7.74 -1.81 -4.87
C LEU A 280 -8.34 -0.90 -5.95
N LEU A 281 -9.31 -0.06 -5.61
CA LEU A 281 -10.11 0.69 -6.60
C LEU A 281 -9.76 2.17 -6.66
N THR A 282 -9.18 2.74 -5.59
CA THR A 282 -8.93 4.18 -5.50
C THR A 282 -7.47 4.50 -5.23
N SER A 283 -7.05 5.69 -5.59
CA SER A 283 -5.75 6.27 -5.23
C SER A 283 -5.93 7.74 -4.84
N GLU A 284 -5.07 8.21 -3.96
CA GLU A 284 -5.00 9.63 -3.62
C GLU A 284 -4.50 10.44 -4.82
N LEU A 285 -4.94 11.69 -4.92
CA LEU A 285 -4.40 12.63 -5.88
C LEU A 285 -3.13 13.25 -5.29
N LEU A 286 -2.08 13.29 -6.08
CA LEU A 286 -0.91 14.07 -5.75
C LEU A 286 -1.25 15.57 -5.88
N GLU A 287 -0.77 16.41 -4.98
CA GLU A 287 -1.09 17.85 -4.92
C GLU A 287 -0.85 18.59 -6.25
N ASN A 288 0.09 18.12 -7.06
CA ASN A 288 0.43 18.70 -8.37
C ASN A 288 -0.07 17.85 -9.55
N SER A 289 -1.10 17.02 -9.35
CA SER A 289 -1.65 16.22 -10.45
C SER A 289 -2.21 17.11 -11.54
N ALA A 290 -1.92 16.76 -12.80
CA ALA A 290 -2.52 17.43 -13.94
C ALA A 290 -4.06 17.34 -13.88
N LEU A 291 -4.73 18.40 -14.28
CA LEU A 291 -6.18 18.39 -14.40
C LEU A 291 -6.61 17.37 -15.47
N PHE A 292 -7.76 16.76 -15.25
CA PHE A 292 -8.36 15.80 -16.15
C PHE A 292 -7.52 14.56 -16.46
N LEU A 293 -6.81 14.02 -15.46
CA LEU A 293 -6.24 12.67 -15.60
C LEU A 293 -7.37 11.62 -15.63
N PRO A 294 -7.26 10.59 -16.48
CA PRO A 294 -8.24 9.51 -16.54
C PRO A 294 -8.51 8.89 -15.18
N GLY A 295 -9.78 8.66 -14.87
CA GLY A 295 -10.24 8.13 -13.59
C GLY A 295 -10.31 9.16 -12.44
N THR A 296 -9.95 10.43 -12.67
CA THR A 296 -10.12 11.45 -11.63
C THR A 296 -11.59 11.72 -11.40
N ILE A 297 -11.98 11.68 -10.14
CA ILE A 297 -13.32 12.03 -9.67
C ILE A 297 -13.31 13.44 -9.14
N TYR A 298 -14.20 14.26 -9.66
CA TYR A 298 -14.40 15.67 -9.30
C TYR A 298 -15.66 15.81 -8.48
N GLN A 299 -15.54 16.49 -7.36
CA GLN A 299 -16.70 16.97 -6.62
C GLN A 299 -17.26 18.21 -7.31
N ILE A 300 -18.57 18.26 -7.43
CA ILE A 300 -19.32 19.45 -7.91
C ILE A 300 -19.52 20.37 -6.71
N THR A 301 -18.91 21.54 -6.74
CA THR A 301 -18.99 22.53 -5.65
C THR A 301 -20.07 23.58 -5.89
N ASP A 302 -20.55 23.70 -7.12
CA ASP A 302 -21.62 24.62 -7.50
C ASP A 302 -22.65 23.88 -8.40
N THR A 303 -23.85 23.71 -7.87
CA THR A 303 -24.95 23.03 -8.55
C THR A 303 -25.57 23.85 -9.67
N LEU A 304 -25.48 25.17 -9.65
CA LEU A 304 -25.97 26.03 -10.75
C LEU A 304 -25.13 25.83 -12.00
N CYS A 305 -23.80 25.75 -11.84
CA CYS A 305 -22.92 25.41 -12.98
C CYS A 305 -23.18 23.99 -13.52
N PHE A 306 -23.59 23.05 -12.69
CA PHE A 306 -24.02 21.74 -13.14
C PHE A 306 -25.30 21.84 -13.99
N GLU A 307 -26.28 22.61 -13.52
CA GLU A 307 -27.56 22.82 -14.26
C GLU A 307 -27.33 23.47 -15.64
N GLU A 308 -26.44 24.47 -15.68
CA GLU A 308 -26.05 25.09 -16.95
C GLU A 308 -25.36 24.10 -17.91
N ALA A 309 -24.47 23.25 -17.38
CA ALA A 309 -23.70 22.32 -18.17
C ALA A 309 -24.52 21.14 -18.71
N PHE A 310 -25.50 20.65 -17.94
CA PHE A 310 -26.32 19.49 -18.29
C PHE A 310 -27.76 19.78 -18.66
N GLY A 311 -28.20 21.01 -18.53
CA GLY A 311 -29.59 21.42 -18.82
C GLY A 311 -30.63 20.85 -17.86
N CYS A 312 -30.19 20.38 -16.69
CA CYS A 312 -31.05 19.82 -15.65
C CYS A 312 -30.41 19.93 -14.27
N ASP A 313 -31.23 19.95 -13.23
CA ASP A 313 -30.77 19.97 -11.85
C ASP A 313 -30.20 18.60 -11.39
N VAL A 314 -29.45 18.62 -10.28
CA VAL A 314 -28.87 17.42 -9.66
C VAL A 314 -29.97 16.43 -9.23
N SER A 315 -31.16 16.92 -8.84
CA SER A 315 -32.29 16.06 -8.44
C SER A 315 -32.73 15.15 -9.57
N ARG A 316 -32.65 15.61 -10.83
CA ARG A 316 -32.96 14.79 -12.02
C ARG A 316 -31.93 13.68 -12.22
N LEU A 317 -30.64 13.96 -12.05
CA LEU A 317 -29.59 12.94 -12.07
C LEU A 317 -29.85 11.88 -11.00
N VAL A 318 -30.21 12.31 -9.81
CA VAL A 318 -30.48 11.38 -8.70
C VAL A 318 -31.71 10.53 -8.98
N LYS A 319 -32.84 11.15 -9.40
CA LYS A 319 -34.04 10.42 -9.78
C LYS A 319 -33.74 9.39 -10.88
N ALA A 320 -32.89 9.74 -11.85
CA ALA A 320 -32.44 8.82 -12.89
C ALA A 320 -31.66 7.64 -12.28
N CYS A 321 -30.71 7.88 -11.42
CA CYS A 321 -29.90 6.81 -10.78
C CYS A 321 -30.71 5.88 -9.87
N PHE A 322 -31.84 6.30 -9.33
CA PHE A 322 -32.72 5.53 -8.42
C PHE A 322 -34.07 5.11 -9.02
N ASN A 323 -34.23 5.20 -10.33
CA ASN A 323 -35.40 4.72 -11.09
C ASN A 323 -36.71 5.53 -10.87
N GLY A 324 -36.67 6.73 -10.32
CA GLY A 324 -37.80 7.65 -10.22
C GLY A 324 -39.00 7.17 -9.38
N LYS A 325 -38.92 5.99 -8.76
CA LYS A 325 -40.05 5.34 -8.05
C LYS A 325 -40.07 5.63 -6.55
N GLU A 326 -39.10 6.37 -6.06
CA GLU A 326 -39.03 6.64 -4.63
C GLU A 326 -39.90 7.88 -4.32
N ASP A 327 -40.70 7.73 -3.29
CA ASP A 327 -41.53 8.76 -2.68
C ASP A 327 -40.69 10.02 -2.36
N ASP A 328 -41.21 11.20 -2.69
CA ASP A 328 -40.53 12.48 -2.44
C ASP A 328 -40.12 12.67 -0.97
N ALA A 329 -40.82 12.06 -0.02
CA ALA A 329 -40.47 12.07 1.39
C ALA A 329 -39.17 11.29 1.67
N LYS A 330 -38.98 10.12 1.08
CA LYS A 330 -37.74 9.33 1.18
C LYS A 330 -36.59 10.02 0.46
N TRP A 331 -36.86 10.60 -0.69
CA TRP A 331 -35.89 11.39 -1.43
C TRP A 331 -35.33 12.53 -0.58
N ASN A 332 -36.20 13.32 0.05
CA ASN A 332 -35.80 14.41 0.93
C ASN A 332 -34.92 13.96 2.12
N SER A 333 -35.03 12.70 2.54
CA SER A 333 -34.19 12.12 3.59
C SER A 333 -32.77 11.70 3.10
N TRP A 334 -32.54 11.60 1.79
CA TRP A 334 -31.30 11.10 1.20
C TRP A 334 -30.49 12.17 0.48
N LYS A 335 -31.12 13.23 -0.03
CA LYS A 335 -30.47 14.25 -0.86
C LYS A 335 -29.19 14.81 -0.23
N ASP A 336 -29.19 14.99 1.08
CA ASP A 336 -28.04 15.53 1.83
C ASP A 336 -26.94 14.49 2.08
N LYS A 337 -27.19 13.21 1.75
CA LYS A 337 -26.26 12.09 1.92
C LYS A 337 -25.58 11.68 0.61
N VAL A 338 -26.06 12.18 -0.51
CA VAL A 338 -25.63 11.85 -1.86
C VAL A 338 -24.78 13.00 -2.39
N GLU A 339 -23.57 12.68 -2.89
CA GLU A 339 -22.67 13.68 -3.45
C GLU A 339 -22.63 13.56 -4.97
N PRO A 340 -23.03 14.59 -5.73
CA PRO A 340 -22.87 14.61 -7.18
C PRO A 340 -21.39 14.75 -7.55
N VAL A 341 -20.96 13.96 -8.52
CA VAL A 341 -19.57 13.92 -8.97
C VAL A 341 -19.49 13.79 -10.49
N LEU A 342 -18.33 14.15 -11.04
CA LEU A 342 -17.95 13.83 -12.41
C LEU A 342 -16.71 12.95 -12.39
N ILE A 343 -16.65 11.94 -13.27
CA ILE A 343 -15.46 11.14 -13.49
C ILE A 343 -14.90 11.37 -14.89
N GLU A 344 -13.59 11.50 -15.00
CA GLU A 344 -12.89 11.62 -16.27
C GLU A 344 -12.68 10.24 -16.91
N LEU A 345 -13.22 10.02 -18.10
CA LEU A 345 -13.20 8.74 -18.81
C LEU A 345 -12.66 8.83 -20.24
N SER A 346 -11.86 9.85 -20.58
CA SER A 346 -11.20 9.91 -21.89
C SER A 346 -10.31 8.69 -22.15
N PRO A 347 -10.13 8.30 -23.43
CA PRO A 347 -9.23 7.20 -23.78
C PRO A 347 -7.79 7.42 -23.30
N THR A 348 -7.17 6.38 -22.77
CA THR A 348 -5.79 6.45 -22.23
C THR A 348 -4.76 6.71 -23.34
N CYS A 349 -5.01 6.18 -24.55
CA CYS A 349 -4.16 6.40 -25.71
C CYS A 349 -4.03 7.89 -26.08
N ASP A 350 -5.12 8.66 -25.98
CA ASP A 350 -5.11 10.09 -26.30
C ASP A 350 -4.34 10.90 -25.24
N VAL A 351 -4.39 10.43 -23.99
CA VAL A 351 -3.61 11.02 -22.89
C VAL A 351 -2.15 10.68 -23.02
N ALA A 352 -1.82 9.41 -23.30
CA ALA A 352 -0.45 8.93 -23.42
C ALA A 352 0.28 9.60 -24.61
N ASN A 353 -0.41 9.84 -25.69
CA ASN A 353 0.13 10.46 -26.91
C ASN A 353 0.06 12.00 -26.91
N ASN A 354 -0.35 12.60 -25.80
CA ASN A 354 -0.56 14.06 -25.68
C ASN A 354 -1.43 14.67 -26.80
N LYS A 355 -2.29 13.86 -27.43
CA LYS A 355 -3.17 14.28 -28.53
C LYS A 355 -4.53 14.78 -28.06
N ARG A 356 -4.78 14.69 -26.76
CA ARG A 356 -6.06 15.03 -26.16
C ARG A 356 -6.24 16.55 -26.10
N THR A 357 -7.21 17.05 -26.82
CA THR A 357 -7.65 18.46 -26.77
C THR A 357 -8.87 18.63 -25.86
N MET A 358 -9.66 17.58 -25.69
CA MET A 358 -10.91 17.55 -24.93
C MET A 358 -10.90 16.43 -23.88
N SER A 359 -11.56 16.65 -22.76
CA SER A 359 -11.79 15.66 -21.72
C SER A 359 -13.26 15.28 -21.67
N THR A 360 -13.54 13.99 -21.55
CA THR A 360 -14.89 13.46 -21.40
C THR A 360 -15.17 13.18 -19.93
N LEU A 361 -16.13 13.88 -19.37
CA LEU A 361 -16.59 13.75 -18.01
C LEU A 361 -17.96 13.09 -17.98
N VAL A 362 -18.15 12.09 -17.13
CA VAL A 362 -19.43 11.38 -16.95
C VAL A 362 -19.95 11.67 -15.55
N ALA A 363 -21.23 12.07 -15.47
CA ALA A 363 -21.84 12.39 -14.21
C ALA A 363 -22.23 11.12 -13.42
N GLY A 364 -22.13 11.23 -12.11
CA GLY A 364 -22.48 10.18 -11.19
C GLY A 364 -22.74 10.69 -9.79
N LEU A 365 -22.96 9.77 -8.90
CA LEU A 365 -23.26 10.01 -7.49
C LEU A 365 -22.37 9.16 -6.61
N LEU A 366 -21.78 9.73 -5.57
CA LEU A 366 -21.28 8.98 -4.44
C LEU A 366 -22.43 8.80 -3.44
N VAL A 367 -22.78 7.56 -3.20
CA VAL A 367 -23.97 7.17 -2.45
C VAL A 367 -23.53 6.33 -1.26
N PRO A 368 -24.06 6.53 -0.02
CA PRO A 368 -23.87 5.60 1.08
C PRO A 368 -24.16 4.16 0.66
N ALA A 369 -23.35 3.21 1.12
CA ALA A 369 -23.42 1.81 0.67
C ALA A 369 -24.76 1.13 0.93
N ASP A 370 -25.46 1.50 2.00
CA ASP A 370 -26.81 1.04 2.32
C ASP A 370 -27.86 1.51 1.30
N LEU A 371 -27.71 2.72 0.76
CA LEU A 371 -28.53 3.25 -0.31
C LEU A 371 -28.11 2.72 -1.69
N GLY A 372 -26.84 2.40 -1.89
CA GLY A 372 -26.30 1.89 -3.17
C GLY A 372 -27.03 0.64 -3.70
N LYS A 373 -27.55 -0.20 -2.80
CA LYS A 373 -28.36 -1.38 -3.17
C LYS A 373 -29.66 -1.04 -3.89
N ARG A 374 -30.13 0.21 -3.81
CA ARG A 374 -31.36 0.67 -4.43
C ARG A 374 -31.11 1.39 -5.75
N ALA A 375 -29.84 1.70 -6.06
CA ALA A 375 -29.47 2.33 -7.31
C ALA A 375 -29.69 1.37 -8.49
N GLN A 376 -29.95 1.96 -9.66
CA GLN A 376 -30.09 1.18 -10.89
C GLN A 376 -28.75 0.55 -11.30
N SER A 377 -28.83 -0.68 -11.82
CA SER A 377 -27.69 -1.43 -12.39
C SER A 377 -27.97 -1.89 -13.82
N LYS A 378 -28.83 -1.16 -14.56
CA LYS A 378 -29.12 -1.43 -15.97
C LYS A 378 -28.02 -0.82 -16.85
N ASP A 379 -28.03 -1.16 -18.14
CA ASP A 379 -27.02 -0.79 -19.13
C ASP A 379 -26.55 0.68 -19.09
N ALA A 380 -27.46 1.62 -18.86
CA ALA A 380 -27.14 3.04 -18.77
C ALA A 380 -26.49 3.47 -17.43
N TYR A 381 -26.39 2.56 -16.47
CA TYR A 381 -25.88 2.85 -15.12
C TYR A 381 -24.84 1.84 -14.72
N LYS A 382 -23.74 2.34 -14.13
CA LYS A 382 -22.65 1.50 -13.61
C LYS A 382 -22.45 1.75 -12.13
N LEU A 383 -22.40 0.68 -11.37
CA LEU A 383 -22.09 0.71 -9.94
C LEU A 383 -20.67 0.21 -9.70
N SER A 384 -19.92 0.92 -8.86
CA SER A 384 -18.67 0.39 -8.31
C SER A 384 -18.94 -0.64 -7.22
N LYS A 385 -17.90 -1.39 -6.84
CA LYS A 385 -17.89 -2.05 -5.52
C LYS A 385 -17.86 -0.98 -4.43
N GLN A 386 -18.33 -1.36 -3.25
CA GLN A 386 -18.32 -0.50 -2.07
C GLN A 386 -16.88 -0.22 -1.62
N PHE A 387 -16.55 1.03 -1.31
CA PHE A 387 -15.25 1.46 -0.79
C PHE A 387 -15.43 2.52 0.29
N VAL A 388 -14.40 2.76 1.11
CA VAL A 388 -14.46 3.73 2.21
C VAL A 388 -13.97 5.09 1.75
N ARG A 389 -14.71 6.13 2.05
CA ARG A 389 -14.32 7.50 1.78
C ARG A 389 -14.54 8.39 2.99
N ARG A 390 -13.62 9.31 3.21
CA ARG A 390 -13.89 10.47 4.09
C ARG A 390 -14.80 11.41 3.34
N PRO A 391 -15.98 11.77 3.86
CA PRO A 391 -16.80 12.80 3.24
C PRO A 391 -16.01 14.12 3.20
N SER A 392 -16.14 14.85 2.09
CA SER A 392 -15.59 16.19 1.99
C SER A 392 -16.49 17.11 2.84
N SER A 393 -16.24 17.23 4.12
CA SER A 393 -17.00 18.16 4.95
C SER A 393 -16.20 19.44 5.15
N GLN A 394 -16.85 20.54 4.91
CA GLN A 394 -16.45 21.87 5.41
C GLN A 394 -16.73 22.01 6.91
N SER A 395 -17.33 21.02 7.57
CA SER A 395 -17.73 21.06 8.97
C SER A 395 -17.41 19.77 9.72
N GLY A 396 -16.40 19.82 10.58
CA GLY A 396 -16.20 18.86 11.66
C GLY A 396 -15.67 17.47 11.26
N GLN A 397 -15.18 16.73 12.23
CA GLN A 397 -14.68 15.36 12.09
C GLN A 397 -15.79 14.39 11.65
N VAL A 398 -15.96 14.18 10.35
CA VAL A 398 -16.86 13.14 9.84
C VAL A 398 -16.05 11.86 9.65
N LEU A 399 -16.47 10.79 10.31
CA LEU A 399 -15.85 9.49 10.20
C LEU A 399 -15.92 8.95 8.75
N PRO A 400 -14.89 8.24 8.29
CA PRO A 400 -14.91 7.56 6.99
C PRO A 400 -16.11 6.63 6.90
N ARG A 401 -16.85 6.67 5.81
CA ARG A 401 -18.01 5.79 5.59
C ARG A 401 -17.90 5.00 4.28
N PRO A 402 -18.48 3.80 4.23
CA PRO A 402 -18.62 3.04 2.99
C PRO A 402 -19.54 3.75 2.01
N VAL A 403 -19.08 3.88 0.75
CA VAL A 403 -19.84 4.48 -0.35
C VAL A 403 -19.77 3.61 -1.59
N VAL A 404 -20.71 3.82 -2.51
CA VAL A 404 -20.75 3.25 -3.85
C VAL A 404 -20.78 4.41 -4.84
N LEU A 405 -20.02 4.32 -5.91
CA LEU A 405 -20.09 5.23 -7.04
C LEU A 405 -21.13 4.70 -8.03
N VAL A 406 -22.12 5.51 -8.35
CA VAL A 406 -23.15 5.23 -9.36
C VAL A 406 -22.94 6.19 -10.52
N LEU A 407 -22.61 5.68 -11.70
CA LEU A 407 -22.39 6.47 -12.92
C LEU A 407 -23.61 6.39 -13.85
N CYS A 408 -23.89 7.47 -14.57
CA CYS A 408 -24.97 7.54 -15.54
C CYS A 408 -24.44 7.95 -16.92
N ALA A 409 -24.45 7.04 -17.91
CA ALA A 409 -23.94 7.27 -19.25
C ALA A 409 -24.68 8.38 -20.01
N GLY A 410 -25.92 8.66 -19.62
CA GLY A 410 -26.74 9.72 -20.23
C GLY A 410 -26.31 11.15 -19.92
N TYR A 411 -25.52 11.31 -18.86
CA TYR A 411 -25.06 12.62 -18.43
C TYR A 411 -23.54 12.74 -18.66
N LYS A 412 -23.16 13.23 -19.83
CA LYS A 412 -21.76 13.45 -20.23
C LYS A 412 -21.50 14.91 -20.54
N LEU A 413 -20.34 15.38 -20.20
CA LEU A 413 -19.82 16.72 -20.48
C LEU A 413 -18.45 16.60 -21.13
N THR A 414 -18.18 17.41 -22.14
CA THR A 414 -16.86 17.47 -22.77
C THR A 414 -16.28 18.86 -22.55
N LEU A 415 -15.08 18.91 -22.00
CA LEU A 415 -14.38 20.16 -21.69
C LEU A 415 -12.97 20.19 -22.31
N PRO A 416 -12.47 21.36 -22.75
CA PRO A 416 -11.08 21.51 -23.16
C PRO A 416 -10.14 21.11 -22.02
N VAL A 417 -9.05 20.36 -22.30
CA VAL A 417 -8.10 19.89 -21.27
C VAL A 417 -7.42 21.00 -20.49
N HIS A 418 -7.34 22.19 -21.06
CA HIS A 418 -6.76 23.37 -20.39
C HIS A 418 -7.78 24.17 -19.59
N SER A 419 -9.05 23.82 -19.65
CA SER A 419 -10.08 24.48 -18.85
C SER A 419 -9.90 24.14 -17.37
N LYS A 420 -10.16 25.13 -16.51
CA LYS A 420 -10.11 24.97 -15.05
C LYS A 420 -11.43 25.46 -14.44
N PRO A 421 -12.52 24.68 -14.61
CA PRO A 421 -13.81 25.08 -14.07
C PRO A 421 -13.72 25.20 -12.54
N SER A 422 -14.04 26.35 -11.98
CA SER A 422 -13.97 26.62 -10.53
C SER A 422 -14.95 25.75 -9.72
N TRP A 423 -16.00 25.28 -10.38
CA TRP A 423 -17.04 24.45 -9.77
C TRP A 423 -16.70 22.94 -9.72
N LEU A 424 -15.53 22.53 -10.27
CA LEU A 424 -15.01 21.16 -10.23
C LEU A 424 -13.78 21.09 -9.35
N LYS A 425 -13.89 20.45 -8.20
CA LYS A 425 -12.78 20.20 -7.30
C LYS A 425 -12.31 18.76 -7.42
N PRO A 426 -11.04 18.50 -7.82
CA PRO A 426 -10.49 17.15 -7.82
C PRO A 426 -10.54 16.55 -6.41
N ASN A 427 -10.92 15.29 -6.28
CA ASN A 427 -11.15 14.64 -5.02
C ASN A 427 -10.27 13.42 -4.80
N PHE A 428 -10.41 12.41 -5.63
CA PHE A 428 -9.58 11.22 -5.67
C PHE A 428 -9.57 10.66 -7.08
N ARG A 429 -8.78 9.63 -7.31
CA ARG A 429 -8.69 8.96 -8.60
C ARG A 429 -9.07 7.48 -8.46
N THR A 430 -9.76 6.91 -9.44
CA THR A 430 -9.89 5.46 -9.56
C THR A 430 -8.60 4.87 -10.14
N ARG A 431 -8.22 3.67 -9.69
CA ARG A 431 -7.08 2.94 -10.26
C ARG A 431 -7.40 2.46 -11.67
N GLU A 432 -6.35 2.17 -12.45
CA GLU A 432 -6.49 1.88 -13.88
C GLU A 432 -7.49 0.76 -14.17
N LEU A 433 -7.46 -0.35 -13.43
CA LEU A 433 -8.40 -1.46 -13.59
C LEU A 433 -9.86 -1.00 -13.47
N GLN A 434 -10.19 -0.20 -12.46
CA GLN A 434 -11.55 0.33 -12.27
C GLN A 434 -11.88 1.40 -13.30
N THR A 435 -10.91 2.23 -13.68
CA THR A 435 -11.08 3.25 -14.72
C THR A 435 -11.38 2.60 -16.07
N THR A 436 -10.68 1.52 -16.41
CA THR A 436 -10.90 0.74 -17.64
C THR A 436 -12.29 0.10 -17.65
N ASP A 437 -12.70 -0.54 -16.55
CA ASP A 437 -14.06 -1.10 -16.44
C ASP A 437 -15.16 -0.05 -16.63
N PHE A 438 -14.98 1.16 -16.11
CA PHE A 438 -15.90 2.25 -16.30
C PHE A 438 -15.87 2.79 -17.74
N ARG A 439 -14.71 2.86 -18.34
CA ARG A 439 -14.54 3.33 -19.73
C ARG A 439 -15.17 2.37 -20.73
N ASP A 440 -14.95 1.07 -20.57
CA ASP A 440 -15.50 0.02 -21.43
C ASP A 440 -17.03 -0.01 -21.33
N TRP A 441 -17.55 0.10 -20.10
CA TRP A 441 -18.99 0.27 -19.89
C TRP A 441 -19.51 1.54 -20.58
N PHE A 442 -18.85 2.68 -20.40
CA PHE A 442 -19.28 3.95 -21.00
C PHE A 442 -19.23 3.91 -22.52
N ALA A 443 -18.16 3.37 -23.11
CA ALA A 443 -18.04 3.19 -24.56
C ALA A 443 -19.18 2.32 -25.13
N SER A 444 -19.53 1.24 -24.43
CA SER A 444 -20.59 0.31 -24.83
C SER A 444 -22.01 0.89 -24.70
N ASN A 445 -22.21 1.89 -23.83
CA ASN A 445 -23.54 2.38 -23.49
C ASN A 445 -23.79 3.86 -23.90
N SER A 446 -22.75 4.65 -24.17
CA SER A 446 -22.87 6.05 -24.54
C SER A 446 -23.55 6.24 -25.90
N SER A 447 -23.45 5.28 -26.81
CA SER A 447 -24.11 5.30 -28.12
C SER A 447 -25.59 4.92 -28.05
N ARG A 448 -26.04 4.23 -27.02
CA ARG A 448 -27.44 3.81 -26.83
C ARG A 448 -28.32 4.89 -26.21
N VAL A 449 -27.73 5.90 -25.63
CA VAL A 449 -28.44 7.00 -24.95
C VAL A 449 -28.84 8.13 -25.92
N GLY A 450 -28.46 8.05 -27.19
CA GLY A 450 -28.71 9.07 -28.20
C GLY A 450 -30.16 9.17 -28.72
N VAL A 451 -31.10 8.37 -28.20
CA VAL A 451 -32.51 8.47 -28.54
C VAL A 451 -33.33 8.85 -27.30
N VAL A 452 -33.10 10.04 -26.79
CA VAL A 452 -34.15 10.69 -26.01
C VAL A 452 -35.12 11.26 -27.06
N ALA A 453 -36.22 10.58 -27.27
CA ALA A 453 -37.35 11.20 -27.94
C ALA A 453 -37.70 12.48 -27.18
N LEU A 454 -37.66 13.60 -27.90
CA LEU A 454 -38.14 14.90 -27.45
C LEU A 454 -39.61 14.82 -27.05
#